data_f251b6268a58d09d2d97526c7be749a5
#
_entry.id   f251b6268a58d09d2d97526c7be749a5
#
_cell.length_a   1.000
_cell.length_b   1.000
_cell.length_c   1.000
_cell.angle_alpha   90.00
_cell.angle_beta   90.00
_cell.angle_gamma   90.00
#
_symmetry.space_group_name_H-M   'P 1'
#
loop_
_entity.id
_entity.type
_entity.pdbx_description
1 polymer ?
#
loop_
_entity_poly.entity_id
_entity_poly.type
_entity_poly.pdbx_seq_one_letter_code
_entity_poly.pdbx_strand_id
1 'polypeptide(L)'
;NSTLRFTYGKVGSYSPKDGMEYNYYTTLKGVMEKEDPNNYEFVVPAKLKDLYNKKDFGRYAMKNGEMPICFVTGTDNTGGNSGSPVFNNKGELIGTGFDRNYEGLTGDIAYNPQLQRAACVDIRYTLFIIDKFAGAKHLVDEMTIVE
;
A
#
# COMPACT_ATOMS: atom_id res chain seq x y z
N ASN A 1 7.80 -11.50 -22.20
CA ASN A 1 6.56 -11.42 -21.42
C ASN A 1 5.51 -12.18 -22.22
N SER A 2 4.43 -12.56 -21.84
CA SER A 2 3.38 -13.44 -22.37
C SER A 2 3.27 -14.76 -21.60
N THR A 3 4.04 -14.94 -20.53
CA THR A 3 3.88 -16.07 -19.59
C THR A 3 3.51 -15.51 -18.21
N LEU A 4 2.70 -16.26 -17.48
CA LEU A 4 2.39 -15.94 -16.09
C LEU A 4 3.69 -15.98 -15.27
N ARG A 5 4.01 -14.88 -14.60
CA ARG A 5 5.06 -14.81 -13.59
C ARG A 5 4.42 -14.70 -12.22
N PHE A 6 4.87 -15.52 -11.32
CA PHE A 6 4.34 -15.61 -9.98
C PHE A 6 5.47 -15.49 -8.97
N THR A 7 5.29 -14.62 -7.98
CA THR A 7 6.16 -14.49 -6.82
C THR A 7 5.34 -14.60 -5.54
N TYR A 8 5.94 -15.05 -4.47
CA TYR A 8 5.27 -15.19 -3.18
C TYR A 8 6.18 -14.75 -2.04
N GLY A 9 5.57 -14.32 -0.94
CA GLY A 9 6.30 -13.85 0.23
C GLY A 9 5.33 -13.51 1.36
N LYS A 10 5.88 -13.20 2.52
CA LYS A 10 5.08 -12.79 3.68
C LYS A 10 4.97 -11.27 3.74
N VAL A 11 3.82 -10.77 4.18
CA VAL A 11 3.71 -9.40 4.71
C VAL A 11 4.49 -9.35 6.01
N GLY A 12 5.39 -8.40 6.18
CA GLY A 12 6.19 -8.31 7.39
C GLY A 12 7.14 -7.12 7.43
N SER A 13 7.39 -6.65 8.63
CA SER A 13 8.36 -5.62 8.97
C SER A 13 9.79 -6.06 8.61
N TYR A 14 10.73 -5.14 8.64
CA TYR A 14 12.15 -5.45 8.47
C TYR A 14 13.03 -4.45 9.22
N SER A 15 14.25 -4.88 9.55
CA SER A 15 15.24 -4.07 10.26
C SER A 15 16.43 -3.81 9.35
N PRO A 16 16.57 -2.62 8.76
CA PRO A 16 17.65 -2.32 7.82
C PRO A 16 19.01 -2.17 8.53
N LYS A 17 19.00 -1.79 9.81
CA LYS A 17 20.18 -1.58 10.65
C LYS A 17 19.85 -1.93 12.11
N ASP A 18 20.90 -2.11 12.92
CA ASP A 18 20.76 -2.25 14.35
C ASP A 18 20.01 -1.05 14.96
N GLY A 19 19.04 -1.33 15.82
CA GLY A 19 18.19 -0.32 16.47
C GLY A 19 17.11 0.32 15.57
N MET A 20 16.95 -0.12 14.33
CA MET A 20 15.90 0.38 13.41
C MET A 20 14.96 -0.73 13.02
N GLU A 21 13.66 -0.46 13.09
CA GLU A 21 12.61 -1.33 12.59
C GLU A 21 11.61 -0.52 11.76
N TYR A 22 11.37 -0.95 10.52
CA TYR A 22 10.31 -0.43 9.68
C TYR A 22 9.09 -1.33 9.74
N ASN A 23 7.96 -0.74 10.11
CA ASN A 23 6.69 -1.45 10.16
C ASN A 23 6.28 -1.92 8.77
N TYR A 24 5.53 -3.02 8.72
CA TYR A 24 5.05 -3.57 7.45
C TYR A 24 3.96 -2.73 6.76
N TYR A 25 3.39 -1.74 7.42
CA TYR A 25 2.37 -0.86 6.84
C TYR A 25 2.60 0.61 7.18
N THR A 26 2.03 1.48 6.36
CA THR A 26 1.93 2.92 6.60
C THR A 26 0.47 3.36 6.59
N THR A 27 0.18 4.53 7.17
CA THR A 27 -1.18 5.04 7.32
C THR A 27 -1.33 6.43 6.73
N LEU A 28 -2.57 6.88 6.58
CA LEU A 28 -2.89 8.23 6.09
C LEU A 28 -2.31 9.33 7.00
N LYS A 29 -2.01 9.01 8.26
CA LYS A 29 -1.30 9.92 9.18
C LYS A 29 0.06 10.33 8.57
N GLY A 30 0.84 9.38 8.05
CA GLY A 30 2.13 9.67 7.43
C GLY A 30 2.03 10.57 6.19
N VAL A 31 0.91 10.51 5.46
CA VAL A 31 0.65 11.45 4.35
C VAL A 31 0.44 12.87 4.88
N MET A 32 -0.32 13.02 5.98
CA MET A 32 -0.54 14.33 6.61
C MET A 32 0.76 14.90 7.22
N GLU A 33 1.61 14.06 7.80
CA GLU A 33 2.91 14.46 8.36
C GLU A 33 3.91 14.96 7.31
N LYS A 34 3.76 14.49 6.07
CA LYS A 34 4.63 14.89 4.93
C LYS A 34 4.08 16.07 4.14
N GLU A 35 2.91 16.59 4.48
CA GLU A 35 2.30 17.69 3.74
C GLU A 35 3.26 18.89 3.66
N ASP A 36 3.53 19.35 2.44
CA ASP A 36 4.20 20.62 2.16
C ASP A 36 3.43 21.38 1.08
N PRO A 37 2.71 22.44 1.43
CA PRO A 37 1.92 23.21 0.47
C PRO A 37 2.77 23.96 -0.57
N ASN A 38 4.07 24.10 -0.35
CA ASN A 38 5.01 24.72 -1.29
C ASN A 38 5.62 23.73 -2.27
N ASN A 39 5.41 22.44 -2.07
CA ASN A 39 5.91 21.39 -2.96
C ASN A 39 4.73 20.62 -3.55
N TYR A 40 4.51 20.75 -4.85
CA TYR A 40 3.36 20.14 -5.54
C TYR A 40 3.27 18.61 -5.34
N GLU A 41 4.39 17.93 -5.12
CA GLU A 41 4.43 16.49 -4.88
C GLU A 41 3.87 16.10 -3.50
N PHE A 42 3.86 17.03 -2.55
CA PHE A 42 3.43 16.80 -1.17
C PHE A 42 2.17 17.58 -0.78
N VAL A 43 1.51 18.22 -1.74
CA VAL A 43 0.21 18.86 -1.49
C VAL A 43 -0.86 17.82 -1.23
N VAL A 44 -1.49 17.88 -0.06
CA VAL A 44 -2.62 17.02 0.28
C VAL A 44 -3.94 17.70 -0.09
N PRO A 45 -4.80 17.06 -0.93
CA PRO A 45 -6.08 17.64 -1.30
C PRO A 45 -6.96 17.97 -0.08
N ALA A 46 -7.61 19.14 -0.09
CA ALA A 46 -8.43 19.61 1.03
C ALA A 46 -9.51 18.60 1.44
N LYS A 47 -10.15 17.93 0.47
CA LYS A 47 -11.14 16.88 0.74
C LYS A 47 -10.54 15.69 1.48
N LEU A 48 -9.30 15.29 1.16
CA LEU A 48 -8.64 14.20 1.86
C LEU A 48 -8.29 14.57 3.31
N LYS A 49 -7.87 15.82 3.54
CA LYS A 49 -7.65 16.37 4.90
C LYS A 49 -8.95 16.40 5.71
N ASP A 50 -10.06 16.80 5.10
CA ASP A 50 -11.37 16.82 5.77
C ASP A 50 -11.81 15.42 6.19
N LEU A 51 -11.71 14.44 5.29
CA LEU A 51 -12.01 13.04 5.59
C LEU A 51 -11.11 12.48 6.70
N TYR A 52 -9.82 12.83 6.69
CA TYR A 52 -8.87 12.44 7.74
C TYR A 52 -9.22 13.05 9.10
N ASN A 53 -9.49 14.34 9.15
CA ASN A 53 -9.81 15.04 10.40
C ASN A 53 -11.12 14.55 11.02
N LYS A 54 -12.12 14.23 10.19
CA LYS A 54 -13.41 13.66 10.61
C LYS A 54 -13.32 12.17 10.93
N LYS A 55 -12.21 11.50 10.58
CA LYS A 55 -12.05 10.03 10.63
C LYS A 55 -13.16 9.30 9.85
N ASP A 56 -13.65 9.92 8.76
CA ASP A 56 -14.68 9.33 7.92
C ASP A 56 -14.07 8.30 6.96
N PHE A 57 -13.55 7.24 7.52
CA PHE A 57 -12.94 6.14 6.77
C PHE A 57 -13.91 5.01 6.46
N GLY A 58 -15.09 5.00 7.09
CA GLY A 58 -16.09 3.94 6.91
C GLY A 58 -15.52 2.55 7.22
N ARG A 59 -15.90 1.57 6.42
CA ARG A 59 -15.47 0.16 6.54
C ARG A 59 -13.99 -0.08 6.15
N TYR A 60 -13.31 0.93 5.60
CA TYR A 60 -11.95 0.79 5.08
C TYR A 60 -10.87 0.97 6.14
N ALA A 61 -11.22 1.47 7.32
CA ALA A 61 -10.29 1.58 8.44
C ALA A 61 -9.84 0.21 8.96
N MET A 62 -8.63 0.16 9.48
CA MET A 62 -8.17 -0.98 10.27
C MET A 62 -8.92 -1.05 11.61
N LYS A 63 -8.83 -2.19 12.30
CA LYS A 63 -9.47 -2.40 13.62
C LYS A 63 -9.04 -1.37 14.68
N ASN A 64 -7.85 -0.80 14.54
CA ASN A 64 -7.37 0.28 15.42
C ASN A 64 -7.88 1.67 15.03
N GLY A 65 -8.72 1.79 13.99
CA GLY A 65 -9.30 3.04 13.51
C GLY A 65 -8.40 3.84 12.57
N GLU A 66 -7.22 3.35 12.21
CA GLU A 66 -6.33 4.01 11.26
C GLU A 66 -6.68 3.63 9.81
N MET A 67 -6.43 4.56 8.88
CA MET A 67 -6.53 4.30 7.44
C MET A 67 -5.19 3.79 6.91
N PRO A 68 -5.09 2.52 6.48
CA PRO A 68 -3.87 2.01 5.87
C PRO A 68 -3.67 2.64 4.48
N ILE A 69 -2.42 2.85 4.08
CA ILE A 69 -2.06 3.33 2.73
C ILE A 69 -1.32 2.26 1.97
N CYS A 70 -0.20 1.80 2.53
CA CYS A 70 0.68 0.83 1.89
C CYS A 70 1.08 -0.24 2.89
N PHE A 71 1.46 -1.39 2.36
CA PHE A 71 2.14 -2.45 3.11
C PHE A 71 3.31 -2.99 2.31
N VAL A 72 4.21 -3.69 2.98
CA VAL A 72 5.37 -4.30 2.34
C VAL A 72 5.37 -5.81 2.48
N THR A 73 5.87 -6.47 1.45
CA THR A 73 5.94 -7.93 1.35
C THR A 73 7.35 -8.39 0.98
N GLY A 74 7.69 -9.61 1.39
CA GLY A 74 8.92 -10.28 0.96
C GLY A 74 8.83 -10.95 -0.41
N THR A 75 7.96 -10.45 -1.29
CA THR A 75 7.89 -10.91 -2.68
C THR A 75 9.01 -10.26 -3.49
N ASP A 76 9.60 -11.04 -4.40
CA ASP A 76 10.54 -10.48 -5.37
C ASP A 76 9.78 -9.74 -6.46
N ASN A 77 10.25 -8.53 -6.81
CA ASN A 77 9.67 -7.73 -7.88
C ASN A 77 10.76 -6.99 -8.66
N THR A 78 10.49 -6.72 -9.92
CA THR A 78 11.38 -5.97 -10.81
C THR A 78 10.60 -4.93 -11.60
N GLY A 79 11.30 -4.10 -12.37
CA GLY A 79 10.69 -3.17 -13.31
C GLY A 79 9.69 -3.90 -14.23
N GLY A 80 8.48 -3.32 -14.40
CA GLY A 80 7.36 -3.90 -15.12
C GLY A 80 6.33 -4.60 -14.23
N ASN A 81 6.58 -4.78 -12.94
CA ASN A 81 5.59 -5.32 -12.00
C ASN A 81 4.63 -4.26 -11.44
N SER A 82 4.86 -2.97 -11.70
CA SER A 82 3.96 -1.89 -11.28
C SER A 82 2.54 -2.12 -11.79
N GLY A 83 1.55 -2.04 -10.88
CA GLY A 83 0.15 -2.34 -11.18
C GLY A 83 -0.24 -3.81 -11.01
N SER A 84 0.69 -4.70 -10.66
CA SER A 84 0.39 -6.12 -10.44
C SER A 84 -0.51 -6.34 -9.23
N PRO A 85 -1.53 -7.21 -9.33
CA PRO A 85 -2.39 -7.52 -8.20
C PRO A 85 -1.65 -8.36 -7.16
N VAL A 86 -1.94 -8.08 -5.89
CA VAL A 86 -1.42 -8.83 -4.75
C VAL A 86 -2.58 -9.58 -4.09
N PHE A 87 -2.46 -10.89 -4.00
CA PHE A 87 -3.47 -11.76 -3.43
C PHE A 87 -3.00 -12.37 -2.10
N ASN A 88 -3.95 -12.62 -1.21
CA ASN A 88 -3.69 -13.46 -0.05
C ASN A 88 -3.74 -14.96 -0.43
N ASN A 89 -3.55 -15.84 0.56
CA ASN A 89 -3.55 -17.28 0.37
C ASN A 89 -4.93 -17.89 0.00
N LYS A 90 -5.99 -17.07 0.04
CA LYS A 90 -7.35 -17.46 -0.40
C LYS A 90 -7.67 -16.97 -1.82
N GLY A 91 -6.74 -16.27 -2.47
CA GLY A 91 -6.97 -15.64 -3.77
C GLY A 91 -7.76 -14.33 -3.72
N GLU A 92 -7.90 -13.73 -2.54
CA GLU A 92 -8.56 -12.43 -2.36
C GLU A 92 -7.56 -11.31 -2.67
N LEU A 93 -7.97 -10.30 -3.45
CA LEU A 93 -7.15 -9.14 -3.77
C LEU A 93 -6.98 -8.27 -2.52
N ILE A 94 -5.72 -8.10 -2.08
CA ILE A 94 -5.38 -7.32 -0.89
C ILE A 94 -4.59 -6.04 -1.20
N GLY A 95 -4.10 -5.90 -2.42
CA GLY A 95 -3.35 -4.70 -2.79
C GLY A 95 -2.84 -4.72 -4.23
N THR A 96 -2.10 -3.67 -4.55
CA THR A 96 -1.45 -3.49 -5.86
C THR A 96 0.03 -3.18 -5.65
N GLY A 97 0.91 -3.99 -6.22
CA GLY A 97 2.34 -3.75 -6.19
C GLY A 97 2.71 -2.54 -7.05
N PHE A 98 3.61 -1.67 -6.57
CA PHE A 98 4.01 -0.50 -7.33
C PHE A 98 5.50 -0.16 -7.26
N ASP A 99 6.22 -0.61 -6.22
CA ASP A 99 7.62 -0.25 -6.00
C ASP A 99 8.33 -1.28 -5.12
N ARG A 100 9.57 -1.01 -4.76
CA ARG A 100 10.35 -1.71 -3.75
C ARG A 100 10.99 -0.72 -2.77
N ASN A 101 11.37 -1.21 -1.60
CA ASN A 101 12.09 -0.39 -0.63
C ASN A 101 13.51 -0.06 -1.10
N TYR A 102 14.10 0.97 -0.50
CA TYR A 102 15.45 1.43 -0.84
C TYR A 102 16.52 0.33 -0.71
N GLU A 103 16.45 -0.48 0.36
CA GLU A 103 17.37 -1.58 0.62
C GLU A 103 17.26 -2.71 -0.41
N GLY A 104 16.17 -2.74 -1.17
CA GLY A 104 15.89 -3.71 -2.22
C GLY A 104 16.39 -3.30 -3.62
N LEU A 105 17.01 -2.12 -3.80
CA LEU A 105 17.43 -1.63 -5.11
C LEU A 105 18.45 -2.54 -5.81
N THR A 106 19.25 -3.26 -5.06
CA THR A 106 20.21 -4.24 -5.59
C THR A 106 19.58 -5.59 -5.96
N GLY A 107 18.28 -5.75 -5.72
CA GLY A 107 17.57 -7.03 -5.89
C GLY A 107 17.58 -7.59 -7.31
N ASP A 108 17.77 -6.74 -8.34
CA ASP A 108 17.90 -7.21 -9.72
C ASP A 108 19.22 -7.96 -9.98
N ILE A 109 20.21 -7.80 -9.11
CA ILE A 109 21.52 -8.48 -9.17
C ILE A 109 21.60 -9.58 -8.11
N ALA A 110 21.20 -9.25 -6.87
CA ALA A 110 21.26 -10.16 -5.74
C ALA A 110 20.07 -9.92 -4.79
N TYR A 111 19.15 -10.86 -4.74
CA TYR A 111 17.99 -10.81 -3.86
C TYR A 111 18.40 -11.05 -2.40
N ASN A 112 18.06 -10.12 -1.51
CA ASN A 112 18.25 -10.26 -0.07
C ASN A 112 16.88 -10.39 0.64
N PRO A 113 16.45 -11.58 1.06
CA PRO A 113 15.14 -11.81 1.66
C PRO A 113 14.96 -11.14 3.03
N GLN A 114 16.05 -10.75 3.69
CA GLN A 114 15.99 -10.07 4.99
C GLN A 114 15.64 -8.58 4.85
N LEU A 115 16.13 -7.94 3.80
CA LEU A 115 16.03 -6.50 3.61
C LEU A 115 15.07 -6.11 2.49
N GLN A 116 15.02 -6.89 1.42
CA GLN A 116 14.24 -6.53 0.24
C GLN A 116 12.74 -6.68 0.51
N ARG A 117 11.99 -5.64 0.17
CA ARG A 117 10.52 -5.63 0.27
C ARG A 117 9.91 -5.01 -0.98
N ALA A 118 8.87 -5.65 -1.49
CA ALA A 118 7.98 -5.03 -2.45
C ALA A 118 6.99 -4.11 -1.72
N ALA A 119 6.78 -2.91 -2.24
CA ALA A 119 5.82 -1.95 -1.74
C ALA A 119 4.49 -2.09 -2.48
N CYS A 120 3.38 -2.17 -1.73
CA CYS A 120 2.05 -2.40 -2.25
C CYS A 120 1.07 -1.38 -1.68
N VAL A 121 0.19 -0.82 -2.53
CA VAL A 121 -0.96 -0.03 -2.06
C VAL A 121 -1.97 -0.98 -1.44
N ASP A 122 -2.47 -0.66 -0.26
CA ASP A 122 -3.53 -1.43 0.41
C ASP A 122 -4.85 -1.28 -0.33
N ILE A 123 -5.55 -2.36 -0.62
CA ILE A 123 -6.81 -2.34 -1.34
C ILE A 123 -7.88 -1.50 -0.63
N ARG A 124 -7.85 -1.44 0.71
CA ARG A 124 -8.78 -0.62 1.49
C ARG A 124 -8.61 0.86 1.19
N TYR A 125 -7.38 1.32 0.99
CA TYR A 125 -7.13 2.70 0.57
C TYR A 125 -7.66 2.97 -0.83
N THR A 126 -7.43 2.07 -1.76
CA THR A 126 -7.97 2.19 -3.13
C THR A 126 -9.50 2.30 -3.11
N LEU A 127 -10.18 1.44 -2.37
CA LEU A 127 -11.65 1.46 -2.22
C LEU A 127 -12.14 2.72 -1.50
N PHE A 128 -11.44 3.17 -0.46
CA PHE A 128 -11.73 4.43 0.23
C PHE A 128 -11.64 5.64 -0.73
N ILE A 129 -10.63 5.69 -1.58
CA ILE A 129 -10.49 6.76 -2.57
C ILE A 129 -11.66 6.72 -3.57
N ILE A 130 -12.05 5.55 -4.05
CA ILE A 130 -13.17 5.40 -4.98
C ILE A 130 -14.49 5.84 -4.32
N ASP A 131 -14.79 5.31 -3.13
CA ASP A 131 -16.05 5.56 -2.43
C ASP A 131 -16.11 6.98 -1.85
N LYS A 132 -15.24 7.27 -0.88
CA LYS A 132 -15.35 8.49 -0.04
C LYS A 132 -14.74 9.72 -0.70
N PHE A 133 -13.56 9.58 -1.28
CA PHE A 133 -12.88 10.71 -1.89
C PHE A 133 -13.47 11.07 -3.26
N ALA A 134 -13.63 10.12 -4.16
CA ALA A 134 -14.21 10.34 -5.49
C ALA A 134 -15.75 10.40 -5.48
N GLY A 135 -16.42 9.84 -4.47
CA GLY A 135 -17.87 9.74 -4.40
C GLY A 135 -18.46 8.72 -5.40
N ALA A 136 -17.65 7.79 -5.87
CA ALA A 136 -18.05 6.77 -6.86
C ALA A 136 -18.41 5.43 -6.18
N LYS A 137 -19.19 5.49 -5.11
CA LYS A 137 -19.63 4.32 -4.34
C LYS A 137 -20.26 3.24 -5.21
N HIS A 138 -20.97 3.60 -6.26
CA HIS A 138 -21.61 2.65 -7.17
C HIS A 138 -20.62 1.64 -7.77
N LEU A 139 -19.35 2.04 -8.00
CA LEU A 139 -18.32 1.11 -8.48
C LEU A 139 -17.94 0.07 -7.42
N VAL A 140 -17.91 0.49 -6.15
CA VAL A 140 -17.63 -0.42 -5.04
C VAL A 140 -18.81 -1.39 -4.81
N ASP A 141 -20.04 -0.92 -5.03
CA ASP A 141 -21.24 -1.73 -4.88
C ASP A 141 -21.34 -2.87 -5.93
N GLU A 142 -20.62 -2.77 -7.05
CA GLU A 142 -20.49 -3.83 -8.05
C GLU A 142 -19.46 -4.91 -7.66
N MET A 143 -18.63 -4.67 -6.63
CA MET A 143 -17.56 -5.57 -6.22
C MET A 143 -18.02 -6.52 -5.10
N THR A 144 -17.47 -7.73 -5.09
CA THR A 144 -17.59 -8.62 -3.94
C THR A 144 -16.50 -8.27 -2.93
N ILE A 145 -16.88 -7.59 -1.85
CA ILE A 145 -15.96 -7.20 -0.78
C ILE A 145 -15.96 -8.29 0.31
N VAL A 146 -14.77 -8.81 0.61
CA VAL A 146 -14.55 -9.79 1.68
C VAL A 146 -13.96 -9.05 2.90
N GLU A 147 -14.48 -9.36 4.11
CA GLU A 147 -14.06 -8.77 5.40
C GLU A 147 -13.29 -9.78 6.27
#